data_e215ab0d090bb39bc884198985c823c3
#
_entry.id   e215ab0d090bb39bc884198985c823c3
#
_cell.length_a   1.000
_cell.length_b   1.000
_cell.length_c   1.000
_cell.angle_alpha   90.00
_cell.angle_beta   90.00
_cell.angle_gamma   90.00
#
_symmetry.space_group_name_H-M   'P 1'
#
loop_
_entity.id
_entity.type
_entity.pdbx_description
1 polymer ?
#
loop_
_entity_poly.entity_id
_entity_poly.type
_entity_poly.pdbx_seq_one_letter_code
_entity_poly.pdbx_strand_id
1 'polypeptide(L)'
;MGFYQDQILPHVIDLAMRQRNLAAYRSRVVPAAEGRVLEIGIGSGLNLPFYTQKVGLVIGLDPSAKLLAMARQAGHPISRPVEFVEGSAEAIPLDDGSIDTVLTTWTLCSIPDAPCSLREMRRVLKPGGRLLFVEHGRAPDPSVRWWQDRLTPAWKRIGGGCHLNRAIGTLIDGAGFQFERIATDYMRGPRPMSFMYEGSARLR
;
A
#
# COMPACT_ATOMS: atom_id res chain seq x y z
N MET A 1 1.68 16.59 16.27
CA MET A 1 2.08 15.20 16.07
C MET A 1 3.02 14.82 17.22
N GLY A 2 3.02 13.60 17.72
CA GLY A 2 3.77 13.24 18.91
C GLY A 2 5.11 12.61 18.58
N PHE A 3 6.12 12.78 19.43
CA PHE A 3 7.47 12.22 19.31
C PHE A 3 7.48 10.73 18.89
N TYR A 4 6.53 9.93 19.40
CA TYR A 4 6.38 8.53 19.02
C TYR A 4 6.08 8.37 17.52
N GLN A 5 5.11 9.11 16.99
CA GLN A 5 4.68 9.01 15.59
C GLN A 5 5.76 9.49 14.62
N ASP A 6 6.51 10.53 14.99
CA ASP A 6 7.47 11.14 14.08
C ASP A 6 8.86 10.48 14.13
N GLN A 7 9.27 9.92 15.28
CA GLN A 7 10.63 9.43 15.47
C GLN A 7 10.73 7.91 15.70
N ILE A 8 9.78 7.30 16.39
CA ILE A 8 9.85 5.88 16.77
C ILE A 8 9.08 5.00 15.78
N LEU A 9 7.84 5.34 15.51
CA LEU A 9 6.95 4.54 14.67
C LEU A 9 7.51 4.23 13.27
N PRO A 10 8.18 5.14 12.55
CA PRO A 10 8.77 4.83 11.24
C PRO A 10 9.78 3.69 11.30
N HIS A 11 10.62 3.62 12.34
CA HIS A 11 11.58 2.54 12.52
C HIS A 11 10.90 1.21 12.87
N VAL A 12 9.84 1.26 13.69
CA VAL A 12 9.05 0.06 14.03
C VAL A 12 8.34 -0.48 12.78
N ILE A 13 7.75 0.38 11.98
CA ILE A 13 7.11 0.01 10.71
C ILE A 13 8.15 -0.60 9.77
N ASP A 14 9.28 0.06 9.55
CA ASP A 14 10.34 -0.47 8.68
C ASP A 14 10.79 -1.86 9.10
N LEU A 15 11.07 -2.06 10.38
CA LEU A 15 11.47 -3.37 10.92
C LEU A 15 10.37 -4.44 10.73
N ALA A 16 9.12 -4.08 11.05
CA ALA A 16 7.98 -4.99 10.90
C ALA A 16 7.74 -5.38 9.44
N MET A 17 7.97 -4.45 8.51
CA MET A 17 7.74 -4.66 7.08
C MET A 17 8.87 -5.40 6.36
N ARG A 18 10.03 -5.63 7.00
CA ARG A 18 11.17 -6.40 6.45
C ARG A 18 11.02 -7.92 6.54
N GLN A 19 9.93 -8.42 7.11
CA GLN A 19 9.73 -9.87 7.30
C GLN A 19 9.71 -10.62 5.96
N ARG A 20 10.31 -11.83 5.94
CA ARG A 20 10.42 -12.68 4.73
C ARG A 20 9.08 -13.08 4.12
N ASN A 21 8.06 -13.32 4.95
CA ASN A 21 6.70 -13.62 4.49
C ASN A 21 6.09 -12.47 3.69
N LEU A 22 6.37 -11.21 4.07
CA LEU A 22 5.90 -10.02 3.34
C LEU A 22 6.67 -9.84 2.02
N ALA A 23 7.96 -10.17 1.99
CA ALA A 23 8.75 -10.16 0.76
C ALA A 23 8.19 -11.12 -0.31
N ALA A 24 7.62 -12.25 0.09
CA ALA A 24 6.96 -13.19 -0.82
C ALA A 24 5.73 -12.59 -1.51
N TYR A 25 4.95 -11.73 -0.83
CA TYR A 25 3.85 -10.98 -1.46
C TYR A 25 4.37 -9.95 -2.45
N ARG A 26 5.41 -9.18 -2.05
CA ARG A 26 6.05 -8.20 -2.95
C ARG A 26 6.52 -8.84 -4.25
N SER A 27 7.21 -9.98 -4.15
CA SER A 27 7.75 -10.69 -5.33
C SER A 27 6.68 -11.22 -6.28
N ARG A 28 5.43 -11.39 -5.82
CA ARG A 28 4.30 -11.81 -6.68
C ARG A 28 3.58 -10.64 -7.35
N VAL A 29 3.50 -9.49 -6.70
CA VAL A 29 2.65 -8.38 -7.14
C VAL A 29 3.46 -7.26 -7.80
N VAL A 30 4.54 -6.81 -7.18
CA VAL A 30 5.33 -5.67 -7.66
C VAL A 30 5.91 -5.87 -9.07
N PRO A 31 6.38 -7.08 -9.49
CA PRO A 31 6.90 -7.29 -10.85
C PRO A 31 5.88 -7.10 -11.98
N ALA A 32 4.57 -7.02 -11.67
CA ALA A 32 3.53 -6.73 -12.65
C ALA A 32 3.39 -5.23 -12.96
N ALA A 33 4.06 -4.36 -12.21
CA ALA A 33 4.07 -2.92 -12.46
C ALA A 33 4.83 -2.59 -13.75
N GLU A 34 4.31 -1.61 -14.50
CA GLU A 34 4.89 -1.17 -15.76
C GLU A 34 4.68 0.34 -15.99
N GLY A 35 5.51 0.91 -16.86
CA GLY A 35 5.42 2.33 -17.25
C GLY A 35 5.80 3.29 -16.12
N ARG A 36 5.04 4.36 -15.98
CA ARG A 36 5.15 5.34 -14.90
C ARG A 36 4.33 4.86 -13.70
N VAL A 37 5.01 4.51 -12.63
CA VAL A 37 4.42 3.89 -11.43
C VAL A 37 4.27 4.92 -10.33
N LEU A 38 3.09 5.00 -9.73
CA LEU A 38 2.86 5.69 -8.46
C LEU A 38 2.72 4.65 -7.36
N GLU A 39 3.66 4.64 -6.43
CA GLU A 39 3.61 3.83 -5.23
C GLU A 39 3.05 4.65 -4.06
N ILE A 40 1.87 4.28 -3.58
CA ILE A 40 1.21 4.90 -2.43
C ILE A 40 1.72 4.25 -1.15
N GLY A 41 2.26 5.08 -0.25
CA GLY A 41 2.88 4.60 0.98
C GLY A 41 4.18 3.85 0.72
N ILE A 42 5.10 4.48 -0.03
CA ILE A 42 6.39 3.85 -0.38
C ILE A 42 7.22 3.48 0.86
N GLY A 43 6.98 4.16 1.98
CA GLY A 43 7.68 3.92 3.24
C GLY A 43 9.19 4.05 3.08
N SER A 44 9.93 3.05 3.58
CA SER A 44 11.39 2.95 3.46
C SER A 44 11.87 2.34 2.13
N GLY A 45 10.99 2.19 1.13
CA GLY A 45 11.34 1.74 -0.22
C GLY A 45 11.49 0.23 -0.37
N LEU A 46 10.85 -0.58 0.48
CA LEU A 46 11.00 -2.05 0.47
C LEU A 46 10.45 -2.75 -0.78
N ASN A 47 9.66 -2.07 -1.60
CA ASN A 47 9.21 -2.58 -2.91
C ASN A 47 10.22 -2.35 -4.02
N LEU A 48 11.09 -1.36 -3.87
CA LEU A 48 12.01 -0.91 -4.92
C LEU A 48 12.82 -2.05 -5.56
N PRO A 49 13.36 -3.03 -4.82
CA PRO A 49 14.13 -4.14 -5.39
C PRO A 49 13.32 -5.11 -6.28
N PHE A 50 11.97 -5.04 -6.22
CA PHE A 50 11.09 -5.97 -6.94
C PHE A 50 10.59 -5.42 -8.27
N TYR A 51 10.81 -4.14 -8.57
CA TYR A 51 10.45 -3.56 -9.85
C TYR A 51 11.30 -4.12 -10.98
N THR A 52 10.67 -4.44 -12.10
CA THR A 52 11.31 -5.00 -13.28
C THR A 52 11.70 -3.93 -14.31
N GLN A 53 12.27 -4.34 -15.41
CA GLN A 53 12.64 -3.46 -16.50
C GLN A 53 11.44 -2.84 -17.23
N LYS A 54 10.23 -3.26 -16.99
CA LYS A 54 9.01 -2.67 -17.52
C LYS A 54 8.67 -1.30 -16.93
N VAL A 55 9.27 -0.96 -15.78
CA VAL A 55 9.03 0.32 -15.08
C VAL A 55 10.01 1.36 -15.59
N GLY A 56 9.52 2.48 -16.08
CA GLY A 56 10.33 3.62 -16.54
C GLY A 56 10.67 4.61 -15.43
N LEU A 57 9.72 4.85 -14.53
CA LEU A 57 9.84 5.79 -13.40
C LEU A 57 9.00 5.29 -12.23
N VAL A 58 9.53 5.38 -11.01
CA VAL A 58 8.77 5.20 -9.78
C VAL A 58 8.59 6.55 -9.10
N ILE A 59 7.35 6.91 -8.81
CA ILE A 59 7.00 8.07 -7.95
C ILE A 59 6.51 7.48 -6.64
N GLY A 60 7.27 7.66 -5.57
CA GLY A 60 6.92 7.16 -4.24
C GLY A 60 6.30 8.26 -3.40
N LEU A 61 5.02 8.11 -3.08
CA LEU A 61 4.27 9.03 -2.22
C LEU A 61 4.18 8.48 -0.80
N ASP A 62 4.55 9.29 0.19
CA ASP A 62 4.41 8.94 1.61
C ASP A 62 4.24 10.22 2.45
N PRO A 63 3.35 10.27 3.45
CA PRO A 63 3.22 11.43 4.32
C PRO A 63 4.35 11.56 5.35
N SER A 64 5.19 10.55 5.51
CA SER A 64 6.30 10.53 6.48
C SER A 64 7.62 10.95 5.84
N ALA A 65 8.04 12.19 6.05
CA ALA A 65 9.37 12.67 5.64
C ALA A 65 10.49 11.73 6.14
N LYS A 66 10.33 11.15 7.33
CA LYS A 66 11.30 10.22 7.93
C LYS A 66 11.44 8.92 7.12
N LEU A 67 10.31 8.31 6.73
CA LEU A 67 10.32 7.10 5.90
C LEU A 67 10.92 7.39 4.51
N LEU A 68 10.55 8.53 3.90
CA LEU A 68 11.14 8.95 2.63
C LEU A 68 12.67 9.18 2.74
N ALA A 69 13.14 9.76 3.85
CA ALA A 69 14.57 9.88 4.09
C ALA A 69 15.27 8.52 4.20
N MET A 70 14.65 7.56 4.87
CA MET A 70 15.15 6.17 4.95
C MET A 70 15.19 5.51 3.56
N ALA A 71 14.15 5.71 2.73
CA ALA A 71 14.10 5.19 1.37
C ALA A 71 15.23 5.75 0.50
N ARG A 72 15.51 7.07 0.59
CA ARG A 72 16.63 7.71 -0.13
C ARG A 72 17.99 7.17 0.32
N GLN A 73 18.17 6.94 1.61
CA GLN A 73 19.44 6.46 2.20
C GLN A 73 19.69 4.97 1.94
N ALA A 74 18.63 4.18 1.76
CA ALA A 74 18.75 2.73 1.58
C ALA A 74 19.53 2.34 0.31
N GLY A 75 19.75 3.29 -0.62
CA GLY A 75 20.61 3.07 -1.79
C GLY A 75 20.20 1.85 -2.61
N HIS A 76 18.90 1.62 -2.78
CA HIS A 76 18.41 0.47 -3.51
C HIS A 76 19.03 0.41 -4.90
N PRO A 77 19.58 -0.73 -5.32
CA PRO A 77 20.19 -0.91 -6.63
C PRO A 77 19.09 -0.99 -7.71
N ILE A 78 18.42 0.14 -7.94
CA ILE A 78 17.48 0.26 -9.04
C ILE A 78 18.19 1.03 -10.16
N SER A 79 18.18 0.46 -11.34
CA SER A 79 18.68 1.12 -12.55
C SER A 79 17.69 2.18 -13.11
N ARG A 80 16.71 2.64 -12.30
CA ARG A 80 15.61 3.49 -12.74
C ARG A 80 15.47 4.72 -11.88
N PRO A 81 14.99 5.83 -12.45
CA PRO A 81 14.67 7.03 -11.68
C PRO A 81 13.59 6.73 -10.64
N VAL A 82 13.81 7.23 -9.43
CA VAL A 82 12.83 7.23 -8.33
C VAL A 82 12.67 8.65 -7.82
N GLU A 83 11.44 9.14 -7.86
CA GLU A 83 11.06 10.43 -7.28
C GLU A 83 10.33 10.18 -5.97
N PHE A 84 10.72 10.91 -4.92
CA PHE A 84 10.09 10.80 -3.60
C PHE A 84 9.30 12.07 -3.33
N VAL A 85 7.99 11.91 -3.15
CA VAL A 85 7.03 12.98 -2.92
C VAL A 85 6.45 12.85 -1.52
N GLU A 86 6.60 13.90 -0.71
CA GLU A 86 5.93 13.98 0.58
C GLU A 86 4.51 14.48 0.36
N GLY A 87 3.50 13.68 0.76
CA GLY A 87 2.11 14.03 0.55
C GLY A 87 1.13 12.95 0.98
N SER A 88 -0.16 13.32 0.95
CA SER A 88 -1.27 12.41 1.27
C SER A 88 -1.82 11.74 0.00
N ALA A 89 -2.17 10.46 0.12
CA ALA A 89 -2.91 9.75 -0.91
C ALA A 89 -4.34 10.29 -1.13
N GLU A 90 -4.85 11.11 -0.22
CA GLU A 90 -6.15 11.77 -0.29
C GLU A 90 -6.11 13.04 -1.15
N ALA A 91 -4.89 13.51 -1.52
CA ALA A 91 -4.65 14.66 -2.40
C ALA A 91 -3.33 14.43 -3.16
N ILE A 92 -3.37 13.60 -4.18
CA ILE A 92 -2.18 13.21 -4.94
C ILE A 92 -1.73 14.37 -5.85
N PRO A 93 -0.50 14.91 -5.68
CA PRO A 93 -0.03 16.08 -6.42
C PRO A 93 0.48 15.71 -7.82
N LEU A 94 -0.32 15.00 -8.58
CA LEU A 94 -0.05 14.58 -9.96
C LEU A 94 -1.25 14.87 -10.85
N ASP A 95 -0.99 15.08 -12.14
CA ASP A 95 -2.00 15.33 -13.15
C ASP A 95 -2.92 14.13 -13.38
N ASP A 96 -4.15 14.40 -13.81
CA ASP A 96 -5.12 13.40 -14.23
C ASP A 96 -4.54 12.55 -15.37
N GLY A 97 -4.78 11.24 -15.33
CA GLY A 97 -4.39 10.33 -16.40
C GLY A 97 -2.88 10.32 -16.71
N SER A 98 -2.02 10.52 -15.69
CA SER A 98 -0.57 10.62 -15.88
C SER A 98 0.19 9.34 -15.50
N ILE A 99 -0.47 8.36 -14.88
CA ILE A 99 0.13 7.16 -14.27
C ILE A 99 -0.34 5.89 -14.99
N ASP A 100 0.58 5.01 -15.31
CA ASP A 100 0.29 3.70 -15.94
C ASP A 100 -0.08 2.65 -14.89
N THR A 101 0.61 2.65 -13.74
CA THR A 101 0.38 1.71 -12.64
C THR A 101 0.34 2.44 -11.30
N VAL A 102 -0.72 2.25 -10.52
CA VAL A 102 -0.73 2.58 -9.10
C VAL A 102 -0.45 1.30 -8.31
N LEU A 103 0.46 1.36 -7.35
CA LEU A 103 0.77 0.27 -6.42
C LEU A 103 0.47 0.70 -4.99
N THR A 104 -0.20 -0.14 -4.22
CA THR A 104 -0.39 0.03 -2.78
C THR A 104 -0.09 -1.28 -2.04
N THR A 105 0.74 -1.22 -1.01
CA THR A 105 1.10 -2.39 -0.21
C THR A 105 1.08 -2.06 1.27
N TRP A 106 0.18 -2.69 2.02
CA TRP A 106 -0.06 -2.47 3.46
C TRP A 106 -0.28 -1.00 3.83
N THR A 107 -0.83 -0.22 2.90
CA THR A 107 -1.04 1.22 3.05
C THR A 107 -2.52 1.57 3.10
N LEU A 108 -3.33 0.97 2.21
CA LEU A 108 -4.77 1.27 2.13
C LEU A 108 -5.50 0.99 3.44
N CYS A 109 -5.02 0.04 4.25
CA CYS A 109 -5.53 -0.24 5.57
C CYS A 109 -5.32 0.91 6.58
N SER A 110 -4.32 1.79 6.35
CA SER A 110 -3.90 2.85 7.28
C SER A 110 -4.36 4.25 6.87
N ILE A 111 -4.68 4.47 5.59
CA ILE A 111 -5.15 5.77 5.09
C ILE A 111 -6.45 6.17 5.80
N PRO A 112 -6.56 7.39 6.36
CA PRO A 112 -7.76 7.85 7.08
C PRO A 112 -9.01 7.78 6.20
N ASP A 113 -9.03 8.47 5.06
CA ASP A 113 -10.13 8.42 4.06
C ASP A 113 -9.73 7.56 2.85
N ALA A 114 -9.83 6.23 3.01
CA ALA A 114 -9.53 5.29 1.92
C ALA A 114 -10.43 5.48 0.67
N PRO A 115 -11.73 5.79 0.79
CA PRO A 115 -12.55 6.15 -0.37
C PRO A 115 -12.03 7.38 -1.13
N CYS A 116 -11.59 8.42 -0.44
CA CYS A 116 -10.98 9.61 -1.07
C CYS A 116 -9.70 9.24 -1.82
N SER A 117 -8.81 8.49 -1.17
CA SER A 117 -7.55 8.07 -1.79
C SER A 117 -7.76 7.18 -3.01
N LEU A 118 -8.73 6.29 -3.00
CA LEU A 118 -9.07 5.47 -4.17
C LEU A 118 -9.63 6.30 -5.32
N ARG A 119 -10.40 7.38 -5.04
CA ARG A 119 -10.82 8.34 -6.09
C ARG A 119 -9.63 9.07 -6.69
N GLU A 120 -8.67 9.49 -5.87
CA GLU A 120 -7.43 10.12 -6.34
C GLU A 120 -6.55 9.14 -7.15
N MET A 121 -6.39 7.89 -6.69
CA MET A 121 -5.71 6.85 -7.47
C MET A 121 -6.37 6.64 -8.83
N ARG A 122 -7.70 6.64 -8.86
CA ARG A 122 -8.48 6.55 -10.12
C ARG A 122 -8.24 7.77 -11.01
N ARG A 123 -8.23 8.98 -10.44
CA ARG A 123 -8.03 10.24 -11.19
C ARG A 123 -6.67 10.26 -11.91
N VAL A 124 -5.61 9.86 -11.24
CA VAL A 124 -4.26 9.90 -11.79
C VAL A 124 -3.96 8.77 -12.77
N LEU A 125 -4.73 7.66 -12.73
CA LEU A 125 -4.54 6.54 -13.65
C LEU A 125 -4.97 6.91 -15.07
N LYS A 126 -4.14 6.56 -16.04
CA LYS A 126 -4.47 6.62 -17.48
C LYS A 126 -5.64 5.68 -17.82
N PRO A 127 -6.38 5.96 -18.89
CA PRO A 127 -7.24 4.95 -19.49
C PRO A 127 -6.43 3.67 -19.78
N GLY A 128 -6.91 2.52 -19.29
CA GLY A 128 -6.19 1.24 -19.37
C GLY A 128 -5.10 1.01 -18.31
N GLY A 129 -4.82 2.01 -17.48
CA GLY A 129 -3.94 1.86 -16.31
C GLY A 129 -4.50 0.89 -15.28
N ARG A 130 -3.65 0.42 -14.38
CA ARG A 130 -4.02 -0.61 -13.39
C ARG A 130 -3.64 -0.24 -11.96
N LEU A 131 -4.44 -0.72 -11.03
CA LEU A 131 -4.14 -0.75 -9.61
C LEU A 131 -3.59 -2.13 -9.23
N LEU A 132 -2.41 -2.18 -8.64
CA LEU A 132 -1.83 -3.37 -8.00
C LEU A 132 -1.91 -3.20 -6.49
N PHE A 133 -2.26 -4.26 -5.77
CA PHE A 133 -2.42 -4.16 -4.33
C PHE A 133 -1.99 -5.42 -3.57
N VAL A 134 -1.42 -5.20 -2.39
CA VAL A 134 -1.23 -6.19 -1.33
C VAL A 134 -1.63 -5.55 -0.02
N GLU A 135 -2.74 -5.97 0.55
CA GLU A 135 -3.28 -5.34 1.75
C GLU A 135 -3.75 -6.38 2.75
N HIS A 136 -3.62 -6.11 4.04
CA HIS A 136 -4.38 -6.87 5.01
C HIS A 136 -5.75 -6.22 5.23
N GLY A 137 -6.73 -7.00 5.65
CA GLY A 137 -8.07 -6.46 5.89
C GLY A 137 -9.03 -7.45 6.53
N ARG A 138 -10.31 -7.15 6.37
CA ARG A 138 -11.41 -7.88 6.98
C ARG A 138 -11.43 -9.34 6.53
N ALA A 139 -11.38 -10.25 7.50
CA ALA A 139 -11.45 -11.69 7.26
C ALA A 139 -12.89 -12.16 6.96
N PRO A 140 -13.07 -13.30 6.24
CA PRO A 140 -14.39 -13.87 6.00
C PRO A 140 -14.99 -14.54 7.24
N ASP A 141 -14.16 -15.04 8.16
CA ASP A 141 -14.59 -15.79 9.33
C ASP A 141 -15.25 -14.89 10.39
N PRO A 142 -16.48 -15.16 10.85
CA PRO A 142 -17.18 -14.32 11.83
C PRO A 142 -16.42 -14.15 13.15
N SER A 143 -15.79 -15.23 13.66
CA SER A 143 -15.01 -15.18 14.89
C SER A 143 -13.77 -14.29 14.76
N VAL A 144 -13.08 -14.34 13.61
CA VAL A 144 -11.92 -13.50 13.35
C VAL A 144 -12.35 -12.03 13.21
N ARG A 145 -13.46 -11.76 12.50
CA ARG A 145 -14.03 -10.40 12.38
C ARG A 145 -14.35 -9.80 13.75
N TRP A 146 -14.95 -10.57 14.64
CA TRP A 146 -15.25 -10.13 15.98
C TRP A 146 -13.99 -9.65 16.73
N TRP A 147 -12.88 -10.38 16.61
CA TRP A 147 -11.59 -9.97 17.15
C TRP A 147 -11.01 -8.76 16.44
N GLN A 148 -11.10 -8.70 15.12
CA GLN A 148 -10.64 -7.55 14.33
C GLN A 148 -11.37 -6.28 14.78
N ASP A 149 -12.71 -6.32 14.93
CA ASP A 149 -13.51 -5.16 15.33
C ASP A 149 -13.14 -4.67 16.75
N ARG A 150 -12.83 -5.59 17.67
CA ARG A 150 -12.44 -5.24 19.04
C ARG A 150 -11.00 -4.74 19.17
N LEU A 151 -10.08 -5.30 18.39
CA LEU A 151 -8.67 -4.95 18.47
C LEU A 151 -8.35 -3.66 17.66
N THR A 152 -9.09 -3.36 16.62
CA THR A 152 -8.84 -2.21 15.74
C THR A 152 -8.69 -0.87 16.48
N PRO A 153 -9.54 -0.48 17.47
CA PRO A 153 -9.40 0.81 18.14
C PRO A 153 -8.06 1.00 18.87
N ALA A 154 -7.56 -0.06 19.50
CA ALA A 154 -6.24 -0.04 20.15
C ALA A 154 -5.11 -0.12 19.13
N TRP A 155 -5.25 -1.00 18.13
CA TRP A 155 -4.26 -1.21 17.08
C TRP A 155 -3.99 0.06 16.27
N LYS A 156 -5.01 0.82 15.91
CA LYS A 156 -4.86 2.11 15.20
C LYS A 156 -3.91 3.08 15.88
N ARG A 157 -3.88 3.10 17.22
CA ARG A 157 -3.03 4.02 17.99
C ARG A 157 -1.55 3.66 17.93
N ILE A 158 -1.23 2.37 17.85
CA ILE A 158 0.15 1.87 17.88
C ILE A 158 0.64 1.42 16.51
N GLY A 159 -0.25 1.05 15.59
CA GLY A 159 0.06 0.53 14.26
C GLY A 159 -0.09 1.57 13.14
N GLY A 160 0.16 2.85 13.39
CA GLY A 160 0.17 3.87 12.34
C GLY A 160 -1.17 4.09 11.64
N GLY A 161 -2.28 4.04 12.37
CA GLY A 161 -3.62 4.24 11.80
C GLY A 161 -4.25 2.98 11.18
N CYS A 162 -3.56 1.86 11.20
CA CYS A 162 -3.98 0.63 10.53
C CYS A 162 -5.29 0.04 11.08
N HIS A 163 -6.24 -0.23 10.18
CA HIS A 163 -7.54 -0.85 10.45
C HIS A 163 -7.48 -2.35 10.13
N LEU A 164 -7.55 -3.22 11.13
CA LEU A 164 -7.55 -4.67 10.93
C LEU A 164 -8.79 -5.18 10.18
N ASN A 165 -9.89 -4.45 10.29
CA ASN A 165 -11.22 -4.84 9.81
C ASN A 165 -11.66 -4.11 8.52
N ARG A 166 -10.74 -3.48 7.78
CA ARG A 166 -11.07 -2.77 6.55
C ARG A 166 -11.43 -3.74 5.42
N ALA A 167 -12.60 -3.56 4.82
CA ALA A 167 -13.10 -4.40 3.73
C ALA A 167 -12.45 -3.98 2.40
N ILE A 168 -11.20 -4.37 2.17
CA ILE A 168 -10.37 -3.93 1.05
C ILE A 168 -11.04 -4.18 -0.31
N GLY A 169 -11.55 -5.40 -0.53
CA GLY A 169 -12.22 -5.73 -1.79
C GLY A 169 -13.43 -4.84 -2.06
N THR A 170 -14.28 -4.62 -1.06
CA THR A 170 -15.47 -3.75 -1.19
C THR A 170 -15.08 -2.30 -1.47
N LEU A 171 -14.00 -1.79 -0.85
CA LEU A 171 -13.53 -0.43 -1.09
C LEU A 171 -13.03 -0.23 -2.51
N ILE A 172 -12.21 -1.16 -3.02
CA ILE A 172 -11.67 -1.10 -4.37
C ILE A 172 -12.80 -1.19 -5.40
N ASP A 173 -13.72 -2.15 -5.24
CA ASP A 173 -14.89 -2.30 -6.12
C ASP A 173 -15.79 -1.07 -6.10
N GLY A 174 -16.12 -0.56 -4.90
CA GLY A 174 -16.96 0.63 -4.71
C GLY A 174 -16.35 1.92 -5.25
N ALA A 175 -15.03 1.98 -5.42
CA ALA A 175 -14.35 3.10 -6.04
C ALA A 175 -14.37 3.06 -7.59
N GLY A 176 -15.03 2.08 -8.20
CA GLY A 176 -15.18 1.96 -9.66
C GLY A 176 -14.01 1.23 -10.33
N PHE A 177 -13.29 0.40 -9.57
CA PHE A 177 -12.35 -0.55 -10.13
C PHE A 177 -13.02 -1.90 -10.40
N GLN A 178 -12.55 -2.61 -11.41
CA GLN A 178 -12.91 -4.00 -11.72
C GLN A 178 -11.69 -4.89 -11.51
N PHE A 179 -11.82 -5.93 -10.70
CA PHE A 179 -10.73 -6.87 -10.48
C PHE A 179 -10.41 -7.67 -11.75
N GLU A 180 -9.13 -7.67 -12.13
CA GLU A 180 -8.58 -8.63 -13.09
C GLU A 180 -8.20 -9.92 -12.35
N ARG A 181 -7.63 -9.75 -11.15
CA ARG A 181 -7.26 -10.84 -10.25
C ARG A 181 -7.43 -10.37 -8.81
N ILE A 182 -7.99 -11.21 -7.98
CA ILE A 182 -7.98 -11.06 -6.53
C ILE A 182 -7.76 -12.43 -5.89
N ALA A 183 -6.79 -12.52 -4.99
CA ALA A 183 -6.55 -13.68 -4.15
C ALA A 183 -6.59 -13.25 -2.69
N THR A 184 -7.18 -14.09 -1.85
CA THR A 184 -7.26 -13.85 -0.42
C THR A 184 -6.87 -15.10 0.35
N ASP A 185 -6.05 -14.94 1.38
CA ASP A 185 -5.65 -16.04 2.25
C ASP A 185 -5.10 -15.50 3.58
N TYR A 186 -4.94 -16.38 4.55
CA TYR A 186 -4.23 -16.07 5.78
C TYR A 186 -2.73 -16.28 5.61
N MET A 187 -1.94 -15.24 5.86
CA MET A 187 -0.51 -15.44 6.03
C MET A 187 -0.21 -16.01 7.42
N ARG A 188 1.02 -16.52 7.62
CA ARG A 188 1.48 -17.00 8.93
C ARG A 188 1.50 -15.86 9.95
N GLY A 189 0.75 -16.01 11.03
CA GLY A 189 0.65 -15.02 12.11
C GLY A 189 -0.68 -15.08 12.86
N PRO A 190 -0.92 -14.15 13.80
CA PRO A 190 -2.20 -14.05 14.51
C PRO A 190 -3.35 -13.79 13.53
N ARG A 191 -4.36 -14.64 13.52
CA ARG A 191 -5.47 -14.59 12.54
C ARG A 191 -6.13 -13.21 12.38
N PRO A 192 -6.37 -12.40 13.44
CA PRO A 192 -6.95 -11.08 13.27
C PRO A 192 -6.08 -10.09 12.46
N MET A 193 -4.77 -10.35 12.35
CA MET A 193 -3.79 -9.47 11.69
C MET A 193 -3.26 -10.04 10.37
N SER A 194 -3.70 -11.23 9.95
CA SER A 194 -3.02 -12.00 8.91
C SER A 194 -3.86 -12.29 7.67
N PHE A 195 -5.11 -11.81 7.59
CA PHE A 195 -5.91 -12.00 6.39
C PHE A 195 -5.53 -10.99 5.31
N MET A 196 -5.07 -11.52 4.17
CA MET A 196 -4.47 -10.77 3.09
C MET A 196 -5.36 -10.73 1.85
N TYR A 197 -5.25 -9.63 1.14
CA TYR A 197 -5.78 -9.40 -0.20
C TYR A 197 -4.61 -9.08 -1.12
N GLU A 198 -4.44 -9.79 -2.23
CA GLU A 198 -3.47 -9.44 -3.26
C GLU A 198 -4.11 -9.52 -4.64
N GLY A 199 -3.69 -8.63 -5.54
CA GLY A 199 -4.24 -8.68 -6.89
C GLY A 199 -3.99 -7.45 -7.73
N SER A 200 -4.78 -7.38 -8.81
CA SER A 200 -4.83 -6.27 -9.75
C SER A 200 -6.26 -5.91 -10.11
N ALA A 201 -6.48 -4.63 -10.40
CA ALA A 201 -7.76 -4.12 -10.86
C ALA A 201 -7.54 -3.00 -11.90
N ARG A 202 -8.52 -2.80 -12.79
CA ARG A 202 -8.57 -1.72 -13.78
C ARG A 202 -9.76 -0.79 -13.54
N LEU A 203 -9.72 0.36 -14.17
CA LEU A 203 -10.87 1.26 -14.23
C LEU A 203 -12.02 0.57 -14.99
N ARG A 204 -13.25 0.75 -14.50
CA ARG A 204 -14.48 0.36 -15.23
C ARG A 204 -14.75 1.30 -16.38
#